data_df67fc3a389bcf2ebc9c425887e855b1
#
_entry.id   df67fc3a389bcf2ebc9c425887e855b1
#
_cell.length_a   1.000
_cell.length_b   1.000
_cell.length_c   1.000
_cell.angle_alpha   90.00
_cell.angle_beta   90.00
_cell.angle_gamma   90.00
#
_symmetry.space_group_name_H-M   'P 1'
#
loop_
_entity.id
_entity.type
_entity.pdbx_description
1 polymer ?
#
loop_
_entity_poly.entity_id
_entity_poly.type
_entity_poly.pdbx_seq_one_letter_code
_entity_poly.pdbx_strand_id
1 'polypeptide(L)'
;ELVDIASAFTPQSVEFMKAGGSYAIVFGKKLQTFAAQTLGVTLESVFAVSKEVTHEGQGLTAVEKIFNKNAVGVASDADLHAGSDVRVTVNIVGSQDTTGLMTSQELESMAATVISPIVDGAYQSGCHTASVWDSKAQANIPKLMNFMSKFGLITARDPKGVYHAMTDVIHKVLNDITVDEWAIIIGGDSHTRMSKGVAFGADSGTVALALATGEANMPIPESVKVTFKGHMKSYMDFR
;
A
#
# COMPACT_ATOMS: atom_id res chain seq x y z
N GLU A 1 33.04 -20.11 2.25
CA GLU A 1 32.18 -19.63 3.33
C GLU A 1 30.76 -19.48 2.76
N LEU A 2 29.80 -20.28 3.29
CA LEU A 2 28.39 -20.10 2.93
C LEU A 2 27.88 -18.93 3.77
N VAL A 3 27.56 -17.83 3.10
CA VAL A 3 26.90 -16.69 3.76
C VAL A 3 25.45 -17.11 4.05
N ASP A 4 25.03 -17.00 5.30
CA ASP A 4 23.62 -17.18 5.67
C ASP A 4 22.81 -16.00 5.14
N ILE A 5 22.32 -16.14 3.91
CA ILE A 5 21.51 -15.13 3.22
C ILE A 5 20.22 -14.87 4.01
N ALA A 6 19.68 -15.89 4.71
CA ALA A 6 18.44 -15.73 5.45
C ALA A 6 18.55 -14.72 6.60
N SER A 7 19.74 -14.55 7.19
CA SER A 7 19.96 -13.55 8.23
C SER A 7 20.06 -12.11 7.72
N ALA A 8 20.33 -11.94 6.42
CA ALA A 8 20.46 -10.62 5.79
C ALA A 8 19.13 -10.05 5.26
N PHE A 9 18.07 -10.85 5.24
CA PHE A 9 16.77 -10.49 4.72
C PHE A 9 15.68 -10.59 5.78
N THR A 10 14.59 -9.84 5.59
CA THR A 10 13.41 -10.00 6.44
C THR A 10 12.81 -11.39 6.28
N PRO A 11 12.16 -11.96 7.32
CA PRO A 11 11.52 -13.27 7.24
C PRO A 11 10.62 -13.41 6.02
N GLN A 12 9.97 -12.35 5.64
CA GLN A 12 9.10 -12.28 4.48
C GLN A 12 9.85 -12.27 3.15
N SER A 13 10.95 -11.51 3.03
CA SER A 13 11.78 -11.58 1.83
C SER A 13 12.28 -13.00 1.61
N VAL A 14 12.60 -13.70 2.69
CA VAL A 14 12.96 -15.12 2.66
C VAL A 14 11.77 -15.99 2.20
N GLU A 15 10.56 -15.68 2.67
CA GLU A 15 9.34 -16.37 2.25
C GLU A 15 9.07 -16.17 0.75
N PHE A 16 9.18 -14.95 0.25
CA PHE A 16 9.06 -14.66 -1.19
C PHE A 16 10.08 -15.43 -2.02
N MET A 17 11.33 -15.47 -1.55
CA MET A 17 12.38 -16.22 -2.23
C MET A 17 12.10 -17.72 -2.23
N LYS A 18 11.67 -18.30 -1.09
CA LYS A 18 11.31 -19.72 -0.98
C LYS A 18 10.11 -20.10 -1.84
N ALA A 19 9.15 -19.20 -1.99
CA ALA A 19 7.98 -19.42 -2.81
C ALA A 19 8.24 -19.26 -4.31
N GLY A 20 9.39 -18.72 -4.71
CA GLY A 20 9.70 -18.42 -6.11
C GLY A 20 9.17 -17.08 -6.58
N GLY A 21 8.86 -16.17 -5.64
CA GLY A 21 8.42 -14.81 -5.89
C GLY A 21 7.03 -14.46 -5.35
N SER A 22 6.66 -13.20 -5.47
CA SER A 22 5.41 -12.66 -4.93
C SER A 22 4.16 -13.32 -5.54
N TYR A 23 4.21 -13.69 -6.80
CA TYR A 23 3.07 -14.33 -7.50
C TYR A 23 2.68 -15.66 -6.87
N ALA A 24 3.66 -16.50 -6.55
CA ALA A 24 3.41 -17.78 -5.90
C ALA A 24 2.73 -17.63 -4.53
N ILE A 25 3.11 -16.59 -3.78
CA ILE A 25 2.45 -16.25 -2.50
C ILE A 25 1.00 -15.80 -2.71
N VAL A 26 0.74 -14.90 -3.67
CA VAL A 26 -0.62 -14.44 -3.98
C VAL A 26 -1.51 -15.60 -4.39
N PHE A 27 -1.04 -16.46 -5.28
CA PHE A 27 -1.77 -17.66 -5.69
C PHE A 27 -2.00 -18.62 -4.53
N GLY A 28 -0.93 -18.90 -3.74
CA GLY A 28 -1.01 -19.77 -2.60
C GLY A 28 -2.05 -19.29 -1.58
N LYS A 29 -2.05 -18.02 -1.23
CA LYS A 29 -3.04 -17.41 -0.32
C LYS A 29 -4.47 -17.54 -0.86
N LYS A 30 -4.69 -17.22 -2.14
CA LYS A 30 -6.01 -17.35 -2.76
C LYS A 30 -6.51 -18.79 -2.78
N LEU A 31 -5.64 -19.74 -3.11
CA LEU A 31 -5.98 -21.17 -3.10
C LEU A 31 -6.29 -21.66 -1.69
N GLN A 32 -5.51 -21.24 -0.70
CA GLN A 32 -5.77 -21.58 0.70
C GLN A 32 -7.11 -21.02 1.18
N THR A 33 -7.39 -19.75 0.89
CA THR A 33 -8.68 -19.13 1.24
C THR A 33 -9.83 -19.87 0.61
N PHE A 34 -9.73 -20.20 -0.68
CA PHE A 34 -10.76 -20.96 -1.39
C PHE A 34 -10.93 -22.37 -0.80
N ALA A 35 -9.84 -23.05 -0.53
CA ALA A 35 -9.87 -24.39 0.07
C ALA A 35 -10.49 -24.36 1.47
N ALA A 36 -10.12 -23.38 2.31
CA ALA A 36 -10.70 -23.21 3.64
C ALA A 36 -12.21 -22.98 3.59
N GLN A 37 -12.66 -22.09 2.71
CA GLN A 37 -14.09 -21.82 2.52
C GLN A 37 -14.84 -23.07 2.03
N THR A 38 -14.26 -23.81 1.08
CA THR A 38 -14.87 -25.00 0.50
C THR A 38 -14.97 -26.14 1.50
N LEU A 39 -13.95 -26.30 2.33
CA LEU A 39 -13.85 -27.41 3.30
C LEU A 39 -14.43 -27.06 4.68
N GLY A 40 -14.79 -25.80 4.91
CA GLY A 40 -15.29 -25.34 6.21
C GLY A 40 -14.25 -25.44 7.34
N VAL A 41 -12.96 -25.34 7.00
CA VAL A 41 -11.85 -25.43 7.96
C VAL A 41 -11.16 -24.09 8.16
N THR A 42 -10.68 -23.84 9.38
CA THR A 42 -9.79 -22.72 9.65
C THR A 42 -8.37 -23.17 9.32
N LEU A 43 -7.71 -22.45 8.42
CA LEU A 43 -6.31 -22.71 8.09
C LEU A 43 -5.41 -21.93 9.03
N GLU A 44 -4.45 -22.62 9.62
CA GLU A 44 -3.30 -21.93 10.20
C GLU A 44 -2.51 -21.26 9.06
N SER A 45 -2.03 -20.04 9.31
CA SER A 45 -1.22 -19.34 8.32
C SER A 45 0.08 -20.13 8.08
N VAL A 46 0.26 -20.61 6.85
CA VAL A 46 1.51 -21.27 6.43
C VAL A 46 2.61 -20.23 6.16
N PHE A 47 2.25 -18.96 6.14
CA PHE A 47 3.15 -17.86 5.82
C PHE A 47 3.80 -17.29 7.08
N ALA A 48 5.03 -16.79 6.91
CA ALA A 48 5.88 -16.35 8.00
C ALA A 48 5.16 -15.42 8.98
N VAL A 49 5.38 -15.65 10.24
CA VAL A 49 4.96 -14.78 11.33
C VAL A 49 5.86 -13.56 11.31
N SER A 50 5.28 -12.39 11.53
CA SER A 50 6.02 -11.14 11.65
C SER A 50 7.09 -11.24 12.74
N LYS A 51 8.25 -10.63 12.51
CA LYS A 51 9.25 -10.48 13.54
C LYS A 51 8.78 -9.37 14.49
N GLU A 52 8.51 -9.73 15.70
CA GLU A 52 8.09 -8.81 16.74
C GLU A 52 9.29 -8.22 17.48
N VAL A 53 9.28 -6.91 17.69
CA VAL A 53 10.20 -6.21 18.58
C VAL A 53 9.35 -5.59 19.67
N THR A 54 9.54 -6.04 20.89
CA THR A 54 8.82 -5.53 22.06
C THR A 54 9.76 -4.70 22.93
N HIS A 55 9.23 -3.61 23.50
CA HIS A 55 9.95 -2.78 24.45
C HIS A 55 9.12 -2.66 25.73
N GLU A 56 9.52 -3.37 26.78
CA GLU A 56 8.81 -3.34 28.05
C GLU A 56 8.70 -1.91 28.61
N GLY A 57 7.47 -1.52 28.96
CA GLY A 57 7.19 -0.25 29.62
C GLY A 57 7.25 1.00 28.76
N GLN A 58 7.45 0.88 27.46
CA GLN A 58 7.41 2.02 26.53
C GLN A 58 6.00 2.17 25.92
N GLY A 59 5.49 3.40 25.92
CA GLY A 59 4.23 3.70 25.23
C GLY A 59 4.41 3.73 23.71
N LEU A 60 3.37 3.36 22.97
CA LEU A 60 3.35 3.36 21.51
C LEU A 60 3.26 4.78 20.95
N THR A 61 4.05 5.07 19.93
CA THR A 61 3.90 6.26 19.09
C THR A 61 2.63 6.18 18.24
N ALA A 62 2.21 7.29 17.62
CA ALA A 62 1.04 7.28 16.74
C ALA A 62 1.21 6.31 15.55
N VAL A 63 2.40 6.23 14.97
CA VAL A 63 2.72 5.31 13.87
C VAL A 63 2.61 3.86 14.34
N GLU A 64 3.21 3.51 15.46
CA GLU A 64 3.13 2.17 16.03
C GLU A 64 1.68 1.76 16.32
N LYS A 65 0.87 2.66 16.86
CA LYS A 65 -0.57 2.40 17.07
C LYS A 65 -1.32 2.11 15.78
N ILE A 66 -1.01 2.84 14.69
CA ILE A 66 -1.62 2.61 13.38
C ILE A 66 -1.21 1.24 12.84
N PHE A 67 0.07 0.88 12.96
CA PHE A 67 0.54 -0.44 12.55
C PHE A 67 -0.10 -1.56 13.36
N ASN A 68 -0.14 -1.42 14.69
CA ASN A 68 -0.76 -2.42 15.57
C ASN A 68 -2.24 -2.64 15.23
N LYS A 69 -2.98 -1.55 14.95
CA LYS A 69 -4.40 -1.64 14.55
C LYS A 69 -4.60 -2.41 13.24
N ASN A 70 -3.66 -2.28 12.30
CA ASN A 70 -3.77 -2.87 10.97
C ASN A 70 -2.97 -4.16 10.82
N ALA A 71 -2.29 -4.64 11.86
CA ALA A 71 -1.46 -5.84 11.80
C ALA A 71 -2.29 -7.09 11.52
N VAL A 72 -1.78 -7.96 10.65
CA VAL A 72 -2.43 -9.19 10.23
C VAL A 72 -1.62 -10.40 10.71
N GLY A 73 -2.31 -11.33 11.38
CA GLY A 73 -1.68 -12.58 11.85
C GLY A 73 -0.80 -12.41 13.09
N VAL A 74 -1.00 -11.33 13.83
CA VAL A 74 -0.35 -11.03 15.12
C VAL A 74 -1.38 -11.16 16.24
N ALA A 75 -0.94 -11.49 17.46
CA ALA A 75 -1.82 -11.51 18.62
C ALA A 75 -2.42 -10.13 18.86
N SER A 76 -3.69 -10.06 19.28
CA SER A 76 -4.45 -8.81 19.42
C SER A 76 -3.91 -7.87 20.51
N ASP A 77 -3.09 -8.40 21.40
CA ASP A 77 -2.44 -7.73 22.52
C ASP A 77 -0.93 -7.48 22.31
N ALA A 78 -0.44 -7.78 21.11
CA ALA A 78 0.97 -7.53 20.79
C ALA A 78 1.24 -6.03 20.67
N ASP A 79 2.21 -5.55 21.42
CA ASP A 79 2.75 -4.20 21.31
C ASP A 79 3.94 -4.22 20.33
N LEU A 80 3.66 -3.97 19.07
CA LEU A 80 4.68 -3.92 18.02
C LEU A 80 5.31 -2.54 17.96
N HIS A 81 6.62 -2.52 18.02
CA HIS A 81 7.42 -1.29 18.02
C HIS A 81 8.23 -1.12 16.74
N ALA A 82 8.84 0.07 16.59
CA ALA A 82 9.73 0.37 15.49
C ALA A 82 10.80 -0.72 15.31
N GLY A 83 11.06 -1.11 14.06
CA GLY A 83 11.94 -2.21 13.70
C GLY A 83 11.25 -3.58 13.58
N SER A 84 9.98 -3.71 14.02
CA SER A 84 9.18 -4.92 13.73
C SER A 84 8.84 -4.96 12.24
N ASP A 85 8.97 -6.15 11.64
CA ASP A 85 8.44 -6.43 10.29
C ASP A 85 7.01 -6.95 10.43
N VAL A 86 6.05 -6.23 9.88
CA VAL A 86 4.63 -6.51 10.08
C VAL A 86 3.91 -6.63 8.75
N ARG A 87 3.06 -7.64 8.64
CA ARG A 87 2.06 -7.70 7.59
C ARG A 87 0.84 -6.88 8.02
N VAL A 88 0.44 -5.93 7.20
CA VAL A 88 -0.66 -5.01 7.52
C VAL A 88 -1.72 -5.02 6.44
N THR A 89 -2.96 -4.74 6.85
CA THR A 89 -4.04 -4.40 5.94
C THR A 89 -3.76 -3.03 5.35
N VAL A 90 -3.86 -2.91 4.03
CA VAL A 90 -3.78 -1.64 3.30
C VAL A 90 -5.18 -1.13 3.03
N ASN A 91 -5.48 0.08 3.49
CA ASN A 91 -6.82 0.67 3.36
C ASN A 91 -6.99 1.37 2.01
N ILE A 92 -5.99 2.15 1.60
CA ILE A 92 -6.06 2.94 0.38
C ILE A 92 -4.83 2.66 -0.48
N VAL A 93 -5.06 2.49 -1.77
CA VAL A 93 -3.99 2.29 -2.75
C VAL A 93 -4.09 3.34 -3.85
N GLY A 94 -2.97 4.02 -4.12
CA GLY A 94 -2.85 4.98 -5.21
C GLY A 94 -1.88 4.50 -6.29
N SER A 95 -2.26 4.66 -7.54
CA SER A 95 -1.39 4.51 -8.69
C SER A 95 -1.32 5.82 -9.45
N GLN A 96 -0.22 6.09 -10.12
CA GLN A 96 -0.06 7.28 -10.94
C GLN A 96 0.41 6.91 -12.35
N ASP A 97 0.34 7.85 -13.26
CA ASP A 97 0.50 7.60 -14.69
C ASP A 97 1.88 7.11 -15.12
N THR A 98 2.95 7.45 -14.41
CA THR A 98 4.29 6.96 -14.75
C THR A 98 4.54 5.51 -14.30
N THR A 99 3.80 5.01 -13.32
CA THR A 99 3.90 3.64 -12.80
C THR A 99 2.68 2.77 -13.10
N GLY A 100 1.55 3.38 -13.46
CA GLY A 100 0.27 2.68 -13.62
C GLY A 100 0.26 1.59 -14.67
N LEU A 101 0.98 1.77 -15.78
CA LEU A 101 1.10 0.72 -16.80
C LEU A 101 1.92 -0.48 -16.31
N MET A 102 2.98 -0.23 -15.53
CA MET A 102 3.75 -1.31 -14.89
C MET A 102 2.90 -2.02 -13.84
N THR A 103 2.16 -1.28 -13.02
CA THR A 103 1.22 -1.83 -12.05
C THR A 103 0.17 -2.70 -12.74
N SER A 104 -0.36 -2.27 -13.90
CA SER A 104 -1.30 -3.06 -14.69
C SER A 104 -0.68 -4.37 -15.18
N GLN A 105 0.54 -4.33 -15.68
CA GLN A 105 1.26 -5.52 -16.14
C GLN A 105 1.54 -6.50 -15.00
N GLU A 106 1.91 -6.01 -13.83
CA GLU A 106 2.12 -6.82 -12.64
C GLU A 106 0.82 -7.51 -12.21
N LEU A 107 -0.30 -6.78 -12.18
CA LEU A 107 -1.61 -7.36 -11.86
C LEU A 107 -2.04 -8.41 -12.89
N GLU A 108 -1.80 -8.17 -14.17
CA GLU A 108 -2.09 -9.15 -15.24
C GLU A 108 -1.22 -10.40 -15.09
N SER A 109 0.05 -10.25 -14.78
CA SER A 109 0.98 -11.36 -14.53
C SER A 109 0.58 -12.18 -13.30
N MET A 110 0.01 -11.53 -12.28
CA MET A 110 -0.57 -12.20 -11.11
C MET A 110 -1.92 -12.86 -11.40
N ALA A 111 -2.42 -12.85 -12.65
CA ALA A 111 -3.77 -13.24 -13.01
C ALA A 111 -4.83 -12.65 -12.05
N ALA A 112 -4.57 -11.46 -11.54
CA ALA A 112 -5.50 -10.73 -10.70
C ALA A 112 -6.65 -10.25 -11.58
N THR A 113 -7.73 -11.02 -11.59
CA THR A 113 -8.90 -10.75 -12.45
C THR A 113 -9.84 -9.72 -11.88
N VAL A 114 -9.77 -9.48 -10.58
CA VAL A 114 -10.67 -8.57 -9.89
C VAL A 114 -9.90 -7.92 -8.75
N ILE A 115 -9.85 -6.63 -8.77
CA ILE A 115 -9.71 -5.83 -7.59
C ILE A 115 -11.13 -5.64 -7.06
N SER A 116 -11.64 -6.67 -6.43
CA SER A 116 -12.79 -6.51 -5.58
C SER A 116 -12.32 -5.83 -4.30
N PRO A 117 -13.18 -5.15 -3.56
CA PRO A 117 -12.84 -4.18 -2.52
C PRO A 117 -12.17 -4.79 -1.29
N ILE A 118 -10.97 -5.33 -1.48
CA ILE A 118 -10.10 -5.72 -0.37
C ILE A 118 -9.52 -4.46 0.28
N VAL A 119 -9.41 -3.38 -0.51
CA VAL A 119 -9.03 -2.04 -0.03
C VAL A 119 -10.27 -1.13 0.02
N ASP A 120 -10.29 -0.20 0.97
CA ASP A 120 -11.39 0.76 1.14
C ASP A 120 -11.50 1.73 -0.04
N GLY A 121 -10.39 1.97 -0.74
CA GLY A 121 -10.34 2.77 -1.95
C GLY A 121 -9.08 2.52 -2.77
N ALA A 122 -9.25 2.59 -4.08
CA ALA A 122 -8.13 2.52 -5.02
C ALA A 122 -8.26 3.63 -6.07
N TYR A 123 -7.18 4.35 -6.31
CA TYR A 123 -7.17 5.52 -7.16
C TYR A 123 -6.05 5.48 -8.19
N GLN A 124 -6.37 5.86 -9.44
CA GLN A 124 -5.40 6.09 -10.50
C GLN A 124 -5.34 7.57 -10.84
N SER A 125 -4.17 8.17 -10.73
CA SER A 125 -3.89 9.55 -11.11
C SER A 125 -3.22 9.65 -12.49
N GLY A 126 -3.45 10.74 -13.18
CA GLY A 126 -2.72 11.17 -14.38
C GLY A 126 -1.86 12.42 -14.14
N CYS A 127 -1.46 12.68 -12.91
CA CYS A 127 -0.92 13.98 -12.48
C CYS A 127 0.39 14.40 -13.17
N HIS A 128 1.16 13.46 -13.73
CA HIS A 128 2.40 13.79 -14.42
C HIS A 128 2.22 13.98 -15.94
N THR A 129 1.23 13.33 -16.54
CA THR A 129 1.02 13.37 -17.99
C THR A 129 -0.20 14.18 -18.43
N ALA A 130 -1.13 14.46 -17.53
CA ALA A 130 -2.36 15.21 -17.86
C ALA A 130 -2.09 16.60 -18.46
N SER A 131 -0.97 17.23 -18.08
CA SER A 131 -0.57 18.56 -18.57
C SER A 131 0.56 18.51 -19.61
N VAL A 132 1.02 17.32 -20.01
CA VAL A 132 2.13 17.17 -20.92
C VAL A 132 1.62 17.14 -22.36
N TRP A 133 2.19 18.00 -23.22
CA TRP A 133 1.88 18.07 -24.64
C TRP A 133 2.60 17.02 -25.50
N ASP A 134 3.35 16.12 -24.86
CA ASP A 134 4.05 15.02 -25.53
C ASP A 134 3.04 13.95 -25.99
N SER A 135 3.03 13.71 -27.30
CA SER A 135 2.14 12.73 -27.91
C SER A 135 2.37 11.29 -27.41
N LYS A 136 3.61 10.93 -27.01
CA LYS A 136 3.92 9.61 -26.44
C LYS A 136 3.33 9.45 -25.04
N ALA A 137 3.41 10.50 -24.22
CA ALA A 137 2.80 10.51 -22.89
C ALA A 137 1.27 10.45 -23.01
N GLN A 138 0.68 11.25 -23.89
CA GLN A 138 -0.75 11.23 -24.13
C GLN A 138 -1.28 9.88 -24.66
N ALA A 139 -0.50 9.16 -25.46
CA ALA A 139 -0.87 7.82 -25.94
C ALA A 139 -1.02 6.77 -24.82
N ASN A 140 -0.52 7.05 -23.63
CA ASN A 140 -0.68 6.18 -22.46
C ASN A 140 -2.03 6.40 -21.74
N ILE A 141 -2.67 7.55 -21.91
CA ILE A 141 -3.95 7.88 -21.26
C ILE A 141 -5.02 6.81 -21.52
N PRO A 142 -5.30 6.40 -22.77
CA PRO A 142 -6.29 5.36 -23.03
C PRO A 142 -5.96 4.02 -22.37
N LYS A 143 -4.67 3.67 -22.26
CA LYS A 143 -4.22 2.44 -21.60
C LYS A 143 -4.48 2.49 -20.10
N LEU A 144 -4.19 3.64 -19.47
CA LEU A 144 -4.47 3.86 -18.06
C LEU A 144 -5.98 3.87 -17.78
N MET A 145 -6.79 4.47 -18.64
CA MET A 145 -8.25 4.42 -18.53
C MET A 145 -8.78 2.98 -18.64
N ASN A 146 -8.21 2.17 -19.54
CA ASN A 146 -8.56 0.76 -19.63
C ASN A 146 -8.15 0.00 -18.36
N PHE A 147 -6.98 0.28 -17.82
CA PHE A 147 -6.53 -0.26 -16.54
C PHE A 147 -7.50 0.09 -15.40
N MET A 148 -7.88 1.35 -15.29
CA MET A 148 -8.85 1.82 -14.29
C MET A 148 -10.17 1.08 -14.41
N SER A 149 -10.71 0.99 -15.62
CA SER A 149 -11.98 0.30 -15.89
C SER A 149 -11.90 -1.20 -15.59
N LYS A 150 -10.81 -1.85 -16.03
CA LYS A 150 -10.60 -3.29 -15.87
C LYS A 150 -10.50 -3.70 -14.40
N PHE A 151 -9.87 -2.87 -13.59
CA PHE A 151 -9.61 -3.18 -12.18
C PHE A 151 -10.47 -2.38 -11.20
N GLY A 152 -11.47 -1.64 -11.68
CA GLY A 152 -12.41 -0.92 -10.83
C GLY A 152 -11.78 0.21 -10.00
N LEU A 153 -10.68 0.82 -10.48
CA LEU A 153 -10.03 1.91 -9.79
C LEU A 153 -10.90 3.17 -9.85
N ILE A 154 -10.98 3.85 -8.71
CA ILE A 154 -11.74 5.09 -8.59
C ILE A 154 -10.95 6.23 -9.23
N THR A 155 -11.65 7.14 -9.88
CA THR A 155 -11.14 8.43 -10.32
C THR A 155 -11.62 9.52 -9.35
N ALA A 156 -10.94 10.66 -9.33
CA ALA A 156 -11.40 11.80 -8.53
C ALA A 156 -12.84 12.20 -8.89
N ARG A 157 -13.65 12.41 -7.87
CA ARG A 157 -15.01 12.90 -8.01
C ARG A 157 -15.04 14.42 -7.87
N ASP A 158 -15.71 15.10 -8.77
CA ASP A 158 -16.12 16.46 -8.50
C ASP A 158 -17.30 16.50 -7.47
N PRO A 159 -17.62 17.67 -6.90
CA PRO A 159 -18.75 17.82 -5.98
C PRO A 159 -20.10 17.43 -6.57
N LYS A 160 -20.21 17.31 -7.88
CA LYS A 160 -21.42 16.91 -8.61
C LYS A 160 -21.47 15.41 -8.87
N GLY A 161 -20.47 14.66 -8.41
CA GLY A 161 -20.40 13.21 -8.56
C GLY A 161 -19.90 12.73 -9.92
N VAL A 162 -19.40 13.64 -10.77
CA VAL A 162 -18.78 13.30 -12.05
C VAL A 162 -17.32 12.95 -11.82
N TYR A 163 -16.89 11.82 -12.37
CA TYR A 163 -15.50 11.40 -12.30
C TYR A 163 -14.68 12.13 -13.36
N HIS A 164 -13.71 12.91 -12.93
CA HIS A 164 -12.70 13.45 -13.80
C HIS A 164 -11.55 12.45 -13.89
N ALA A 165 -11.40 11.85 -15.05
CA ALA A 165 -10.32 10.92 -15.28
C ALA A 165 -8.97 11.61 -15.12
N MET A 166 -8.18 11.19 -14.16
CA MET A 166 -6.74 11.43 -14.07
C MET A 166 -6.28 12.90 -13.98
N THR A 167 -7.09 13.81 -13.50
CA THR A 167 -6.75 15.25 -13.53
C THR A 167 -6.09 15.77 -12.26
N ASP A 168 -6.21 15.05 -11.15
CA ASP A 168 -5.74 15.53 -9.86
C ASP A 168 -4.43 14.85 -9.41
N VAL A 169 -3.70 15.58 -8.59
CA VAL A 169 -2.45 15.12 -8.00
C VAL A 169 -2.71 13.98 -7.02
N ILE A 170 -2.00 12.87 -7.21
CA ILE A 170 -2.25 11.62 -6.47
C ILE A 170 -2.34 11.82 -4.95
N HIS A 171 -1.33 12.43 -4.34
CA HIS A 171 -1.30 12.59 -2.88
C HIS A 171 -2.41 13.48 -2.33
N LYS A 172 -2.88 14.47 -3.11
CA LYS A 172 -4.02 15.28 -2.73
C LYS A 172 -5.30 14.45 -2.71
N VAL A 173 -5.55 13.68 -3.76
CA VAL A 173 -6.73 12.83 -3.84
C VAL A 173 -6.72 11.75 -2.76
N LEU A 174 -5.58 11.09 -2.55
CA LEU A 174 -5.44 10.09 -1.48
C LEU A 174 -5.74 10.70 -0.11
N ASN A 175 -5.31 11.95 0.14
CA ASN A 175 -5.64 12.67 1.36
C ASN A 175 -7.15 12.97 1.48
N ASP A 176 -7.80 13.32 0.37
CA ASP A 176 -9.22 13.68 0.36
C ASP A 176 -10.13 12.44 0.50
N ILE A 177 -9.77 11.30 -0.10
CA ILE A 177 -10.55 10.05 -0.01
C ILE A 177 -10.29 9.26 1.26
N THR A 178 -9.19 9.53 1.98
CA THR A 178 -8.89 8.88 3.25
C THR A 178 -9.77 9.46 4.35
N VAL A 179 -10.72 8.68 4.82
CA VAL A 179 -11.65 9.08 5.88
C VAL A 179 -11.16 8.67 7.27
N ASP A 180 -10.34 7.63 7.38
CA ASP A 180 -9.78 7.13 8.64
C ASP A 180 -8.33 7.58 8.81
N GLU A 181 -8.06 8.32 9.88
CA GLU A 181 -6.70 8.76 10.26
C GLU A 181 -5.80 7.59 10.72
N TRP A 182 -6.39 6.42 10.95
CA TRP A 182 -5.70 5.19 11.30
C TRP A 182 -5.39 4.31 10.09
N ALA A 183 -5.59 4.82 8.88
CA ALA A 183 -5.39 4.09 7.65
C ALA A 183 -3.91 3.90 7.30
N ILE A 184 -3.62 2.78 6.64
CA ILE A 184 -2.35 2.54 5.93
C ILE A 184 -2.59 2.75 4.44
N ILE A 185 -1.76 3.60 3.84
CA ILE A 185 -1.89 4.04 2.45
C ILE A 185 -0.62 3.70 1.69
N ILE A 186 -0.76 3.09 0.53
CA ILE A 186 0.35 2.80 -0.38
C ILE A 186 0.09 3.49 -1.72
N GLY A 187 1.09 4.20 -2.22
CA GLY A 187 0.97 4.86 -3.52
C GLY A 187 2.23 4.78 -4.36
N GLY A 188 2.06 4.76 -5.67
CA GLY A 188 3.14 4.72 -6.65
C GLY A 188 3.87 6.05 -6.85
N ASP A 189 3.84 6.93 -5.86
CA ASP A 189 4.47 8.24 -5.88
C ASP A 189 5.16 8.56 -4.56
N SER A 190 6.31 9.21 -4.60
CA SER A 190 7.09 9.57 -3.42
C SER A 190 6.37 10.56 -2.49
N HIS A 191 5.43 11.36 -3.01
CA HIS A 191 4.64 12.31 -2.23
C HIS A 191 3.42 11.66 -1.56
N THR A 192 3.16 10.37 -1.77
CA THR A 192 2.09 9.63 -1.09
C THR A 192 2.13 9.84 0.42
N ARG A 193 3.33 9.98 0.98
CA ARG A 193 3.58 10.27 2.41
C ARG A 193 2.95 11.57 2.94
N MET A 194 2.44 12.42 2.06
CA MET A 194 1.71 13.64 2.42
C MET A 194 0.23 13.36 2.80
N SER A 195 -0.25 12.14 2.56
CA SER A 195 -1.63 11.74 2.88
C SER A 195 -1.80 11.52 4.39
N LYS A 196 -3.07 11.46 4.84
CA LYS A 196 -3.43 11.15 6.23
C LYS A 196 -2.99 9.75 6.63
N GLY A 197 -3.04 9.45 7.92
CA GLY A 197 -2.66 8.15 8.44
C GLY A 197 -1.15 7.88 8.33
N VAL A 198 -0.80 6.66 7.98
CA VAL A 198 0.57 6.28 7.65
C VAL A 198 0.63 5.93 6.17
N ALA A 199 1.37 6.72 5.41
CA ALA A 199 1.38 6.66 3.96
C ALA A 199 2.79 6.46 3.40
N PHE A 200 2.92 5.55 2.43
CA PHE A 200 4.19 5.16 1.83
C PHE A 200 4.17 5.31 0.31
N GLY A 201 5.24 5.89 -0.24
CA GLY A 201 5.57 5.74 -1.66
C GLY A 201 6.19 4.37 -1.92
N ALA A 202 5.71 3.68 -2.94
CA ALA A 202 6.11 2.33 -3.28
C ALA A 202 6.31 2.15 -4.80
N ASP A 203 7.01 1.10 -5.16
CA ASP A 203 7.16 0.66 -6.56
C ASP A 203 5.87 0.03 -7.10
N SER A 204 5.83 -0.18 -8.42
CA SER A 204 4.66 -0.72 -9.10
C SER A 204 4.28 -2.13 -8.64
N GLY A 205 5.25 -2.96 -8.30
CA GLY A 205 5.03 -4.33 -7.83
C GLY A 205 4.37 -4.34 -6.45
N THR A 206 4.84 -3.50 -5.53
CA THR A 206 4.24 -3.34 -4.20
C THR A 206 2.82 -2.76 -4.30
N VAL A 207 2.59 -1.76 -5.17
CA VAL A 207 1.26 -1.22 -5.45
C VAL A 207 0.33 -2.31 -6.01
N ALA A 208 0.81 -3.09 -6.97
CA ALA A 208 0.04 -4.19 -7.56
C ALA A 208 -0.29 -5.27 -6.52
N LEU A 209 0.67 -5.64 -5.68
CA LEU A 209 0.47 -6.62 -4.61
C LEU A 209 -0.57 -6.14 -3.61
N ALA A 210 -0.48 -4.87 -3.17
CA ALA A 210 -1.46 -4.27 -2.27
C ALA A 210 -2.86 -4.25 -2.89
N LEU A 211 -2.98 -3.90 -4.18
CA LEU A 211 -4.25 -3.99 -4.91
C LEU A 211 -4.79 -5.42 -5.00
N ALA A 212 -3.92 -6.40 -5.23
CA ALA A 212 -4.33 -7.80 -5.41
C ALA A 212 -4.70 -8.51 -4.11
N THR A 213 -4.11 -8.12 -2.98
CA THR A 213 -4.22 -8.83 -1.70
C THR A 213 -4.88 -8.02 -0.59
N GLY A 214 -4.93 -6.70 -0.71
CA GLY A 214 -5.32 -5.80 0.38
C GLY A 214 -4.29 -5.73 1.51
N GLU A 215 -3.10 -6.29 1.31
CA GLU A 215 -2.06 -6.39 2.33
C GLU A 215 -0.72 -5.91 1.80
N ALA A 216 0.11 -5.44 2.71
CA ALA A 216 1.52 -5.18 2.47
C ALA A 216 2.34 -5.62 3.67
N ASN A 217 3.62 -5.85 3.42
CA ASN A 217 4.55 -6.11 4.49
C ASN A 217 5.58 -4.99 4.51
N MET A 218 5.79 -4.48 5.69
CA MET A 218 6.69 -3.35 5.87
C MET A 218 7.21 -3.29 7.30
N PRO A 219 8.42 -2.78 7.49
CA PRO A 219 8.91 -2.51 8.82
C PRO A 219 8.16 -1.32 9.41
N ILE A 220 7.88 -1.37 10.70
CA ILE A 220 7.40 -0.20 11.45
C ILE A 220 8.56 0.81 11.53
N PRO A 221 8.38 2.02 10.99
CA PRO A 221 9.45 3.01 10.96
C PRO A 221 9.65 3.66 12.33
N GLU A 222 10.88 4.10 12.58
CA GLU A 222 11.17 4.94 13.72
C GLU A 222 10.49 6.31 13.60
N SER A 223 10.03 6.82 14.74
CA SER A 223 9.40 8.14 14.82
C SER A 223 10.41 9.20 15.24
N VAL A 224 10.47 10.31 14.50
CA VAL A 224 11.32 11.45 14.80
C VAL A 224 10.46 12.61 15.29
N LYS A 225 10.77 13.12 16.49
CA LYS A 225 10.11 14.31 17.04
C LYS A 225 10.78 15.57 16.47
N VAL A 226 10.04 16.32 15.66
CA VAL A 226 10.47 17.65 15.18
C VAL A 226 9.76 18.72 15.99
N THR A 227 10.54 19.63 16.58
CA THR A 227 10.02 20.76 17.36
C THR A 227 10.32 22.06 16.67
N PHE A 228 9.31 22.77 16.22
CA PHE A 228 9.42 24.11 15.67
C PHE A 228 9.42 25.12 16.82
N LYS A 229 10.37 26.08 16.80
CA LYS A 229 10.48 27.14 17.80
C LYS A 229 10.36 28.50 17.12
N GLY A 230 9.74 29.45 17.81
CA GLY A 230 9.53 30.81 17.29
C GLY A 230 8.09 31.06 16.86
N HIS A 231 7.89 32.19 16.21
CA HIS A 231 6.59 32.60 15.69
C HIS A 231 6.64 32.69 14.16
N MET A 232 5.66 32.08 13.53
CA MET A 232 5.47 32.23 12.09
C MET A 232 4.98 33.64 11.77
N LYS A 233 5.55 34.27 10.75
CA LYS A 233 5.07 35.58 10.29
C LYS A 233 3.68 35.42 9.67
N SER A 234 2.84 36.44 9.79
CA SER A 234 1.41 36.38 9.38
C SER A 234 1.19 36.07 7.89
N TYR A 235 2.20 36.22 7.06
CA TYR A 235 2.15 35.92 5.62
C TYR A 235 2.78 34.56 5.24
N MET A 236 3.22 33.79 6.22
CA MET A 236 3.79 32.45 5.99
C MET A 236 2.77 31.39 6.35
N ASP A 237 2.73 30.34 5.55
CA ASP A 237 1.89 29.17 5.74
C ASP A 237 2.72 27.91 5.54
N PHE A 238 2.32 26.80 6.15
CA PHE A 238 2.84 25.48 5.87
C PHE A 238 2.08 24.90 4.68
N ARG A 239 2.65 25.02 3.51
CA ARG A 239 2.16 24.38 2.29
C ARG A 239 3.22 23.52 1.65
#